data_65286fdc99659e4f94187903314460ae
#
_entry.id   65286fdc99659e4f94187903314460ae
#
_cell.length_a   1.000
_cell.length_b   1.000
_cell.length_c   1.000
_cell.angle_alpha   90.00
_cell.angle_beta   90.00
_cell.angle_gamma   90.00
#
_symmetry.space_group_name_H-M   'P 1'
#
loop_
_entity.id
_entity.type
_entity.pdbx_description
1 polymer ?
#
loop_
_entity_poly.entity_id
_entity_poly.type
_entity_poly.pdbx_seq_one_letter_code
_entity_poly.pdbx_strand_id
1 'polypeptide(L)'
;MVDNPSLQTELFGKSTVLTHDSAQVSEAEAAQLEIRKMLRSDALSLAQCIYRCYGPSYPNPMMYRPELIDAALSNGSMVSIVALTPQGEVVGHCALSFEEVSDPIPEAAKLVVDPRFRGHHISDRLAKVRRHYAEQMGITGYWAACVSNHPYSQDEVISTGGGETGLLINGQPGDVQMAGLSNVTGMRHSLLPFYISIQSKPPPNTLPNQASEQNLQVYLPSYHHAFFTSLMKPLNLQRTVISTASAVKTKKTSQLTTAIAHQGAPAHLRIAVLGDDLAQQLAKAVEKLQPLTPPVIY
;
A
#
# COMPACT_ATOMS: atom_id res chain seq x y z
N MET A 1 -12.64 21.43 0.32
CA MET A 1 -12.52 20.63 1.55
C MET A 1 -13.87 20.61 2.23
N VAL A 2 -14.41 19.44 2.49
CA VAL A 2 -15.56 19.35 3.40
C VAL A 2 -14.94 19.38 4.80
N ASP A 3 -15.03 20.54 5.46
CA ASP A 3 -14.62 20.64 6.86
C ASP A 3 -15.46 19.66 7.67
N ASN A 4 -14.81 18.71 8.31
CA ASN A 4 -15.44 17.86 9.31
C ASN A 4 -14.98 18.35 10.70
N PRO A 5 -15.65 19.36 11.27
CA PRO A 5 -15.22 20.02 12.52
C PRO A 5 -15.25 19.06 13.71
N SER A 6 -16.00 17.96 13.64
CA SER A 6 -16.02 16.95 14.69
C SER A 6 -14.71 16.14 14.73
N LEU A 7 -14.21 15.69 13.57
CA LEU A 7 -12.95 14.94 13.49
C LEU A 7 -11.74 15.81 13.85
N GLN A 8 -11.71 17.06 13.38
CA GLN A 8 -10.66 18.01 13.74
C GLN A 8 -10.65 18.25 15.25
N THR A 9 -11.82 18.45 15.87
CA THR A 9 -11.94 18.66 17.32
C THR A 9 -11.51 17.42 18.10
N GLU A 10 -11.82 16.24 17.62
CA GLU A 10 -11.43 14.96 18.23
C GLU A 10 -9.90 14.81 18.24
N LEU A 11 -9.24 15.12 17.12
CA LEU A 11 -7.78 14.94 16.98
C LEU A 11 -6.95 16.04 17.65
N PHE A 12 -7.41 17.28 17.63
CA PHE A 12 -6.61 18.45 18.05
C PHE A 12 -7.21 19.23 19.23
N GLY A 13 -8.41 18.86 19.69
CA GLY A 13 -9.15 19.63 20.69
C GLY A 13 -9.77 20.91 20.12
N LYS A 14 -10.51 21.62 20.98
CA LYS A 14 -11.35 22.77 20.54
C LYS A 14 -10.56 24.03 20.14
N SER A 15 -9.24 24.08 20.28
CA SER A 15 -8.46 25.32 20.20
C SER A 15 -7.51 25.41 19.02
N THR A 16 -7.42 24.40 18.15
CA THR A 16 -6.40 24.38 17.10
C THR A 16 -7.01 24.72 15.75
N VAL A 17 -6.73 25.92 15.26
CA VAL A 17 -6.93 26.27 13.83
C VAL A 17 -5.73 25.70 13.09
N LEU A 18 -5.97 24.66 12.27
CA LEU A 18 -4.96 24.17 11.33
C LEU A 18 -4.85 25.20 10.20
N THR A 19 -3.85 26.05 10.26
CA THR A 19 -3.48 26.87 9.12
C THR A 19 -2.70 26.01 8.14
N HIS A 20 -3.20 25.85 6.93
CA HIS A 20 -2.51 25.16 5.84
C HIS A 20 -1.25 25.92 5.34
N ASP A 21 -1.02 27.12 5.82
CA ASP A 21 0.12 27.99 5.49
C ASP A 21 1.29 27.82 6.48
N SER A 22 1.61 26.59 6.82
CA SER A 22 2.81 26.34 7.63
C SER A 22 4.05 26.53 6.77
N ALA A 23 4.92 27.46 7.18
CA ALA A 23 6.23 27.65 6.54
C ALA A 23 6.99 26.32 6.48
N GLN A 24 7.70 26.11 5.36
CA GLN A 24 8.59 24.96 5.21
C GLN A 24 9.67 25.02 6.29
N VAL A 25 9.96 23.87 6.89
CA VAL A 25 11.08 23.76 7.84
C VAL A 25 12.41 23.87 7.12
N SER A 26 13.45 24.26 7.84
CA SER A 26 14.82 24.27 7.33
C SER A 26 15.36 22.84 7.16
N GLU A 27 16.39 22.69 6.32
CA GLU A 27 17.11 21.42 6.16
C GLU A 27 17.71 20.94 7.51
N ALA A 28 18.17 21.86 8.35
CA ALA A 28 18.71 21.55 9.66
C ALA A 28 17.65 20.95 10.61
N GLU A 29 16.44 21.46 10.58
CA GLU A 29 15.31 20.90 11.34
C GLU A 29 14.88 19.52 10.80
N ALA A 30 14.80 19.38 9.48
CA ALA A 30 14.49 18.09 8.85
C ALA A 30 15.58 17.02 9.10
N ALA A 31 16.85 17.43 9.25
CA ALA A 31 17.94 16.53 9.59
C ALA A 31 17.84 15.97 11.01
N GLN A 32 17.18 16.68 11.95
CA GLN A 32 17.03 16.28 13.35
C GLN A 32 15.93 15.22 13.56
N LEU A 33 15.17 14.88 12.53
CA LEU A 33 14.09 13.90 12.66
C LEU A 33 14.65 12.52 13.04
N GLU A 34 14.07 11.93 14.08
CA GLU A 34 14.24 10.52 14.40
C GLU A 34 13.36 9.67 13.48
N ILE A 35 13.95 8.65 12.85
CA ILE A 35 13.16 7.68 12.05
C ILE A 35 13.29 6.30 12.69
N ARG A 36 12.17 5.75 13.13
CA ARG A 36 12.10 4.47 13.84
C ARG A 36 10.81 3.72 13.61
N LYS A 37 10.78 2.48 14.07
CA LYS A 37 9.52 1.74 14.20
C LYS A 37 8.58 2.50 15.15
N MET A 38 7.34 2.58 14.74
CA MET A 38 6.27 3.24 15.48
C MET A 38 6.00 2.54 16.82
N LEU A 39 5.81 3.31 17.87
CA LEU A 39 5.29 2.86 19.15
C LEU A 39 3.78 3.11 19.23
N ARG A 40 3.10 2.38 20.12
CA ARG A 40 1.65 2.56 20.34
C ARG A 40 1.29 3.99 20.79
N SER A 41 2.17 4.61 21.58
CA SER A 41 2.02 6.00 22.03
C SER A 41 2.02 7.04 20.90
N ASP A 42 2.53 6.70 19.72
CA ASP A 42 2.59 7.61 18.58
C ASP A 42 1.26 7.66 17.79
N ALA A 43 0.28 6.81 18.12
CA ALA A 43 -0.93 6.61 17.31
C ALA A 43 -1.75 7.90 17.13
N LEU A 44 -1.92 8.69 18.17
CA LEU A 44 -2.61 9.98 18.07
C LEU A 44 -1.83 10.96 17.19
N SER A 45 -0.52 11.06 17.38
CA SER A 45 0.32 11.95 16.58
C SER A 45 0.35 11.56 15.10
N LEU A 46 0.28 10.24 14.79
CA LEU A 46 0.12 9.76 13.42
C LEU A 46 -1.24 10.16 12.83
N ALA A 47 -2.34 9.97 13.55
CA ALA A 47 -3.67 10.39 13.08
C ALA A 47 -3.72 11.90 12.80
N GLN A 48 -3.07 12.70 13.62
CA GLN A 48 -2.88 14.14 13.41
C GLN A 48 -2.06 14.44 12.16
N CYS A 49 -0.98 13.71 11.90
CA CYS A 49 -0.17 13.85 10.68
C CYS A 49 -1.00 13.53 9.43
N ILE A 50 -1.78 12.46 9.44
CA ILE A 50 -2.70 12.11 8.34
C ILE A 50 -3.69 13.24 8.08
N TYR A 51 -4.26 13.81 9.13
CA TYR A 51 -5.20 14.93 8.99
C TYR A 51 -4.51 16.20 8.41
N ARG A 52 -3.29 16.51 8.81
CA ARG A 52 -2.53 17.63 8.23
C ARG A 52 -2.23 17.42 6.75
N CYS A 53 -2.03 16.16 6.32
CA CYS A 53 -1.76 15.82 4.92
C CYS A 53 -3.01 15.82 4.04
N TYR A 54 -4.16 15.35 4.55
CA TYR A 54 -5.33 15.03 3.74
C TYR A 54 -6.64 15.67 4.22
N GLY A 55 -6.61 16.41 5.34
CA GLY A 55 -7.87 16.78 5.99
C GLY A 55 -8.68 15.54 6.31
N PRO A 56 -10.00 15.52 6.12
CA PRO A 56 -10.85 14.35 6.36
C PRO A 56 -10.93 13.37 5.17
N SER A 57 -10.14 13.56 4.10
CA SER A 57 -10.33 12.86 2.82
C SER A 57 -9.44 11.63 2.62
N TYR A 58 -8.63 11.24 3.61
CA TYR A 58 -7.77 10.06 3.46
C TYR A 58 -8.61 8.80 3.25
N PRO A 59 -8.31 7.96 2.22
CA PRO A 59 -9.18 6.87 1.81
C PRO A 59 -9.41 5.79 2.87
N ASN A 60 -8.48 5.65 3.82
CA ASN A 60 -8.58 4.65 4.88
C ASN A 60 -8.97 5.32 6.21
N PRO A 61 -10.25 5.25 6.64
CA PRO A 61 -10.73 5.92 7.86
C PRO A 61 -10.07 5.42 9.15
N MET A 62 -9.52 4.20 9.15
CA MET A 62 -8.77 3.66 10.28
C MET A 62 -7.62 4.59 10.70
N MET A 63 -7.01 5.30 9.75
CA MET A 63 -5.85 6.15 10.00
C MET A 63 -6.17 7.45 10.76
N TYR A 64 -7.46 7.74 11.00
CA TYR A 64 -7.90 8.81 11.89
C TYR A 64 -8.26 8.34 13.30
N ARG A 65 -8.16 7.04 13.56
CA ARG A 65 -8.59 6.38 14.79
C ARG A 65 -7.38 5.81 15.53
N PRO A 66 -6.84 6.51 16.54
CA PRO A 66 -5.66 6.05 17.27
C PRO A 66 -5.82 4.64 17.83
N GLU A 67 -7.03 4.28 18.29
CA GLU A 67 -7.35 2.97 18.83
C GLU A 67 -7.28 1.86 17.76
N LEU A 68 -7.67 2.15 16.51
CA LEU A 68 -7.59 1.19 15.41
C LEU A 68 -6.15 1.07 14.87
N ILE A 69 -5.40 2.17 14.86
CA ILE A 69 -3.97 2.16 14.53
C ILE A 69 -3.24 1.27 15.57
N ASP A 70 -3.51 1.49 16.85
CA ASP A 70 -2.93 0.70 17.93
C ASP A 70 -3.29 -0.79 17.84
N ALA A 71 -4.53 -1.10 17.53
CA ALA A 71 -4.99 -2.47 17.31
C ALA A 71 -4.24 -3.14 16.14
N ALA A 72 -4.03 -2.43 15.02
CA ALA A 72 -3.30 -2.95 13.86
C ALA A 72 -1.81 -3.18 14.13
N LEU A 73 -1.18 -2.33 14.96
CA LEU A 73 0.18 -2.56 15.44
C LEU A 73 0.27 -3.78 16.35
N SER A 74 -0.71 -3.92 17.24
CA SER A 74 -0.72 -4.97 18.27
C SER A 74 -0.99 -6.36 17.71
N ASN A 75 -1.85 -6.47 16.69
CA ASN A 75 -2.17 -7.74 16.05
C ASN A 75 -1.23 -8.12 14.89
N GLY A 76 -0.26 -7.22 14.55
CA GLY A 76 0.72 -7.46 13.50
C GLY A 76 0.23 -7.25 12.07
N SER A 77 -1.01 -6.80 11.85
CA SER A 77 -1.52 -6.48 10.51
C SER A 77 -0.89 -5.21 9.90
N MET A 78 -0.14 -4.45 10.71
CA MET A 78 0.60 -3.28 10.26
C MET A 78 1.94 -3.16 10.98
N VAL A 79 3.02 -3.01 10.24
CA VAL A 79 4.34 -2.61 10.72
C VAL A 79 4.61 -1.21 10.22
N SER A 80 4.60 -0.24 11.13
CA SER A 80 4.70 1.20 10.83
C SER A 80 6.06 1.76 11.17
N ILE A 81 6.54 2.66 10.32
CA ILE A 81 7.74 3.47 10.50
C ILE A 81 7.31 4.93 10.53
N VAL A 82 7.83 5.68 11.48
CA VAL A 82 7.52 7.11 11.67
C VAL A 82 8.77 7.96 11.62
N ALA A 83 8.61 9.19 11.18
CA ALA A 83 9.57 10.28 11.32
C ALA A 83 9.02 11.24 12.39
N LEU A 84 9.80 11.48 13.43
CA LEU A 84 9.40 12.30 14.58
C LEU A 84 10.32 13.50 14.73
N THR A 85 9.71 14.63 15.11
CA THR A 85 10.46 15.78 15.60
C THR A 85 11.08 15.49 16.99
N PRO A 86 12.06 16.29 17.45
CA PRO A 86 12.58 16.17 18.82
C PRO A 86 11.51 16.31 19.92
N GLN A 87 10.36 16.92 19.59
CA GLN A 87 9.23 17.08 20.50
C GLN A 87 8.27 15.88 20.46
N GLY A 88 8.53 14.86 19.61
CA GLY A 88 7.70 13.67 19.49
C GLY A 88 6.51 13.81 18.55
N GLU A 89 6.47 14.88 17.74
CA GLU A 89 5.44 15.03 16.70
C GLU A 89 5.75 14.13 15.50
N VAL A 90 4.78 13.29 15.08
CA VAL A 90 4.89 12.52 13.85
C VAL A 90 4.68 13.44 12.64
N VAL A 91 5.69 13.50 11.77
CA VAL A 91 5.71 14.33 10.55
C VAL A 91 5.93 13.51 9.27
N GLY A 92 6.10 12.21 9.41
CA GLY A 92 6.17 11.28 8.29
C GLY A 92 5.84 9.87 8.73
N HIS A 93 5.31 9.07 7.82
CA HIS A 93 4.91 7.70 8.07
C HIS A 93 4.98 6.86 6.81
N CYS A 94 5.32 5.59 6.94
CA CYS A 94 5.06 4.54 5.97
C CYS A 94 4.83 3.22 6.69
N ALA A 95 4.20 2.25 6.04
CA ALA A 95 3.92 0.96 6.65
C ALA A 95 4.14 -0.21 5.70
N LEU A 96 4.34 -1.40 6.28
CA LEU A 96 4.00 -2.68 5.67
C LEU A 96 2.62 -3.07 6.20
N SER A 97 1.68 -3.29 5.31
CA SER A 97 0.30 -3.70 5.65
C SER A 97 0.07 -5.12 5.16
N PHE A 98 -0.47 -5.95 6.03
CA PHE A 98 -0.75 -7.35 5.78
C PHE A 98 -2.27 -7.52 5.69
N GLU A 99 -2.78 -8.11 4.62
CA GLU A 99 -4.18 -8.52 4.52
C GLU A 99 -4.46 -9.64 5.53
N GLU A 100 -3.56 -10.63 5.57
CA GLU A 100 -3.45 -11.61 6.62
C GLU A 100 -2.05 -11.53 7.23
N VAL A 101 -1.92 -11.71 8.55
CA VAL A 101 -0.61 -11.60 9.24
C VAL A 101 0.45 -12.57 8.69
N SER A 102 0.01 -13.64 8.04
CA SER A 102 0.85 -14.64 7.39
C SER A 102 1.19 -14.32 5.93
N ASP A 103 0.73 -13.21 5.37
CA ASP A 103 1.01 -12.87 3.98
C ASP A 103 2.51 -12.72 3.73
N PRO A 104 3.07 -13.45 2.76
CA PRO A 104 4.50 -13.40 2.48
C PRO A 104 4.91 -12.12 1.73
N ILE A 105 3.95 -11.41 1.12
CA ILE A 105 4.16 -10.22 0.29
C ILE A 105 3.21 -9.11 0.74
N PRO A 106 3.57 -8.33 1.78
CA PRO A 106 2.75 -7.24 2.28
C PRO A 106 2.70 -6.05 1.31
N GLU A 107 1.74 -5.16 1.53
CA GLU A 107 1.68 -3.87 0.86
C GLU A 107 2.60 -2.85 1.56
N ALA A 108 3.49 -2.21 0.81
CA ALA A 108 4.16 -0.98 1.22
C ALA A 108 3.17 0.18 1.04
N ALA A 109 2.55 0.59 2.12
CA ALA A 109 1.39 1.48 2.09
C ALA A 109 1.55 2.70 3.02
N LYS A 110 0.58 3.60 2.93
CA LYS A 110 0.37 4.69 3.88
C LYS A 110 1.59 5.63 4.00
N LEU A 111 2.32 5.81 2.88
CA LEU A 111 3.42 6.78 2.81
C LEU A 111 2.84 8.19 2.84
N VAL A 112 3.19 8.94 3.85
CA VAL A 112 2.82 10.36 4.00
C VAL A 112 3.99 11.15 4.58
N VAL A 113 4.10 12.41 4.14
CA VAL A 113 5.02 13.40 4.72
C VAL A 113 4.23 14.68 4.93
N ASP A 114 4.27 15.18 6.16
CA ASP A 114 3.66 16.45 6.55
C ASP A 114 4.09 17.55 5.57
N PRO A 115 3.16 18.36 5.05
CA PRO A 115 3.46 19.42 4.09
C PRO A 115 4.63 20.33 4.48
N ARG A 116 4.81 20.61 5.77
CA ARG A 116 5.91 21.43 6.29
C ARG A 116 7.31 20.82 6.07
N PHE A 117 7.38 19.50 5.94
CA PHE A 117 8.61 18.72 5.87
C PHE A 117 8.88 18.11 4.49
N ARG A 118 8.10 18.45 3.47
CA ARG A 118 8.31 17.96 2.10
C ARG A 118 9.57 18.59 1.48
N GLY A 119 10.15 17.90 0.51
CA GLY A 119 11.38 18.34 -0.17
C GLY A 119 12.69 17.97 0.54
N HIS A 120 12.63 17.34 1.72
CA HIS A 120 13.80 16.95 2.52
C HIS A 120 14.10 15.44 2.50
N HIS A 121 13.70 14.72 1.46
CA HIS A 121 13.96 13.29 1.27
C HIS A 121 13.52 12.39 2.44
N ILE A 122 12.47 12.78 3.17
CA ILE A 122 11.97 12.03 4.33
C ILE A 122 11.33 10.71 3.87
N SER A 123 10.64 10.69 2.73
CA SER A 123 10.11 9.47 2.11
C SER A 123 11.19 8.40 1.91
N ASP A 124 12.35 8.80 1.38
CA ASP A 124 13.46 7.88 1.11
C ASP A 124 14.06 7.33 2.41
N ARG A 125 14.16 8.18 3.43
CA ARG A 125 14.64 7.78 4.77
C ARG A 125 13.67 6.79 5.43
N LEU A 126 12.37 7.03 5.34
CA LEU A 126 11.31 6.13 5.82
C LEU A 126 11.36 4.79 5.09
N ALA A 127 11.46 4.82 3.75
CA ALA A 127 11.52 3.63 2.91
C ALA A 127 12.72 2.73 3.24
N LYS A 128 13.90 3.33 3.50
CA LYS A 128 15.09 2.58 3.92
C LYS A 128 14.87 1.82 5.23
N VAL A 129 14.25 2.46 6.21
CA VAL A 129 13.97 1.83 7.50
C VAL A 129 12.87 0.76 7.35
N ARG A 130 11.81 1.02 6.56
CA ARG A 130 10.79 0.02 6.22
C ARG A 130 11.42 -1.23 5.59
N ARG A 131 12.30 -1.04 4.60
CA ARG A 131 13.01 -2.13 3.95
C ARG A 131 13.85 -2.94 4.93
N HIS A 132 14.58 -2.28 5.83
CA HIS A 132 15.36 -2.96 6.86
C HIS A 132 14.50 -3.86 7.75
N TYR A 133 13.31 -3.40 8.18
CA TYR A 133 12.37 -4.23 8.95
C TYR A 133 11.79 -5.37 8.11
N ALA A 134 11.50 -5.14 6.83
CA ALA A 134 11.07 -6.21 5.94
C ALA A 134 12.12 -7.32 5.81
N GLU A 135 13.40 -6.94 5.67
CA GLU A 135 14.53 -7.89 5.64
C GLU A 135 14.65 -8.68 6.94
N GLN A 136 14.53 -8.01 8.10
CA GLN A 136 14.55 -8.68 9.41
C GLN A 136 13.39 -9.66 9.61
N MET A 137 12.25 -9.39 9.02
CA MET A 137 11.07 -10.27 9.05
C MET A 137 11.16 -11.42 8.03
N GLY A 138 12.21 -11.48 7.21
CA GLY A 138 12.36 -12.51 6.17
C GLY A 138 11.44 -12.31 4.96
N ILE A 139 10.89 -11.10 4.78
CA ILE A 139 10.06 -10.76 3.64
C ILE A 139 10.94 -10.68 2.39
N THR A 140 10.58 -11.41 1.33
CA THR A 140 11.35 -11.47 0.09
C THR A 140 10.98 -10.40 -0.92
N GLY A 141 9.85 -9.76 -0.74
CA GLY A 141 9.38 -8.64 -1.53
C GLY A 141 8.10 -8.05 -0.97
N TYR A 142 7.73 -6.88 -1.43
CA TYR A 142 6.48 -6.22 -1.13
C TYR A 142 5.96 -5.48 -2.36
N TRP A 143 4.69 -5.20 -2.38
CA TRP A 143 4.07 -4.43 -3.46
C TRP A 143 3.61 -3.07 -2.96
N ALA A 144 3.39 -2.13 -3.86
CA ALA A 144 2.85 -0.81 -3.56
C ALA A 144 1.86 -0.39 -4.65
N ALA A 145 0.79 0.30 -4.28
CA ALA A 145 -0.12 0.93 -5.22
C ALA A 145 0.08 2.44 -5.20
N CYS A 146 0.83 2.96 -6.17
CA CYS A 146 1.11 4.38 -6.28
C CYS A 146 0.02 5.10 -7.07
N VAL A 147 -0.38 6.28 -6.63
CA VAL A 147 -1.36 7.09 -7.35
C VAL A 147 -0.79 7.61 -8.66
N SER A 148 -1.63 7.70 -9.70
CA SER A 148 -1.21 8.14 -11.04
C SER A 148 -1.20 9.66 -11.22
N ASN A 149 -1.75 10.44 -10.29
CA ASN A 149 -1.93 11.89 -10.41
C ASN A 149 -0.72 12.72 -9.97
N HIS A 150 0.30 12.09 -9.38
CA HIS A 150 1.58 12.74 -9.05
C HIS A 150 2.71 11.72 -8.98
N PRO A 151 3.99 12.12 -9.20
CA PRO A 151 5.11 11.17 -9.29
C PRO A 151 5.69 10.76 -7.93
N TYR A 152 5.45 11.48 -6.84
CA TYR A 152 6.24 11.36 -5.59
C TYR A 152 6.34 9.95 -5.01
N SER A 153 5.22 9.22 -4.93
CA SER A 153 5.25 7.83 -4.46
C SER A 153 5.84 6.86 -5.48
N GLN A 154 5.69 7.18 -6.77
CA GLN A 154 6.29 6.41 -7.85
C GLN A 154 7.83 6.55 -7.83
N ASP A 155 8.32 7.78 -7.69
CA ASP A 155 9.77 8.07 -7.61
C ASP A 155 10.41 7.37 -6.40
N GLU A 156 9.75 7.35 -5.24
CA GLU A 156 10.23 6.61 -4.06
C GLU A 156 10.36 5.12 -4.37
N VAL A 157 9.33 4.52 -4.94
CA VAL A 157 9.32 3.08 -5.23
C VAL A 157 10.34 2.73 -6.32
N ILE A 158 10.44 3.53 -7.38
CA ILE A 158 11.42 3.32 -8.47
C ILE A 158 12.85 3.46 -7.94
N SER A 159 13.12 4.46 -7.10
CA SER A 159 14.45 4.68 -6.50
C SER A 159 14.89 3.53 -5.60
N THR A 160 13.96 2.76 -5.06
CA THR A 160 14.22 1.57 -4.24
C THR A 160 14.27 0.26 -5.04
N GLY A 161 14.21 0.33 -6.36
CA GLY A 161 14.31 -0.82 -7.27
C GLY A 161 12.98 -1.50 -7.59
N GLY A 162 11.86 -0.81 -7.35
CA GLY A 162 10.54 -1.28 -7.75
C GLY A 162 10.30 -1.13 -9.25
N GLY A 163 9.51 -2.03 -9.80
CA GLY A 163 9.04 -1.97 -11.18
C GLY A 163 7.52 -2.08 -11.24
N GLU A 164 6.93 -1.40 -12.22
CA GLU A 164 5.49 -1.42 -12.48
C GLU A 164 5.05 -2.82 -12.88
N THR A 165 3.91 -3.24 -12.36
CA THR A 165 3.34 -4.58 -12.63
C THR A 165 1.96 -4.52 -13.27
N GLY A 166 1.36 -3.33 -13.36
CA GLY A 166 0.02 -3.18 -13.93
C GLY A 166 -0.57 -1.79 -13.75
N LEU A 167 -1.88 -1.71 -13.95
CA LEU A 167 -2.69 -0.51 -13.78
C LEU A 167 -4.03 -0.89 -13.17
N LEU A 168 -4.35 -0.31 -12.02
CA LEU A 168 -5.67 -0.41 -11.39
C LEU A 168 -6.49 0.82 -11.77
N ILE A 169 -7.39 0.65 -12.72
CA ILE A 169 -8.22 1.74 -13.24
C ILE A 169 -9.19 2.20 -12.17
N ASN A 170 -9.25 3.53 -11.93
CA ASN A 170 -10.18 4.14 -10.95
C ASN A 170 -10.01 3.63 -9.50
N GLY A 171 -8.82 3.16 -9.11
CA GLY A 171 -8.56 2.59 -7.79
C GLY A 171 -8.69 3.58 -6.63
N GLN A 172 -8.40 4.86 -6.86
CA GLN A 172 -8.49 5.89 -5.82
C GLN A 172 -9.78 6.71 -5.94
N PRO A 173 -10.49 6.98 -4.83
CA PRO A 173 -11.63 7.89 -4.81
C PRO A 173 -11.29 9.30 -5.32
N GLY A 174 -12.25 9.95 -6.00
CA GLY A 174 -12.06 11.27 -6.61
C GLY A 174 -12.16 12.44 -5.61
N ASP A 175 -12.56 12.19 -4.40
CA ASP A 175 -12.68 13.16 -3.31
C ASP A 175 -11.44 13.25 -2.41
N VAL A 176 -10.43 12.42 -2.66
CA VAL A 176 -9.16 12.46 -1.93
C VAL A 176 -8.43 13.76 -2.25
N GLN A 177 -8.15 14.53 -1.23
CA GLN A 177 -7.42 15.79 -1.33
C GLN A 177 -6.12 15.70 -0.53
N MET A 178 -5.01 16.09 -1.14
CA MET A 178 -3.72 16.14 -0.47
C MET A 178 -3.26 17.60 -0.39
N ALA A 179 -2.96 18.07 0.83
CA ALA A 179 -2.46 19.42 1.05
C ALA A 179 -1.23 19.72 0.18
N GLY A 180 -1.23 20.85 -0.51
CA GLY A 180 -0.15 21.28 -1.41
C GLY A 180 -0.13 20.59 -2.78
N LEU A 181 -1.14 19.81 -3.14
CA LEU A 181 -1.30 19.24 -4.48
C LEU A 181 -2.63 19.65 -5.08
N SER A 182 -2.60 20.05 -6.37
CA SER A 182 -3.81 20.33 -7.12
C SER A 182 -4.42 19.02 -7.62
N ASN A 183 -5.54 18.61 -7.06
CA ASN A 183 -6.29 17.47 -7.53
C ASN A 183 -7.47 17.91 -8.39
N VAL A 184 -7.75 17.15 -9.46
CA VAL A 184 -9.01 17.29 -10.19
C VAL A 184 -10.09 16.62 -9.34
N THR A 185 -10.90 17.44 -8.66
CA THR A 185 -11.97 16.94 -7.79
C THR A 185 -13.06 16.23 -8.59
N GLY A 186 -13.59 15.16 -8.02
CA GLY A 186 -14.71 14.39 -8.59
C GLY A 186 -14.31 13.29 -9.58
N MET A 187 -13.08 13.25 -10.07
CA MET A 187 -12.59 12.16 -10.92
C MET A 187 -11.81 11.14 -10.10
N ARG A 188 -12.13 9.87 -10.26
CA ARG A 188 -11.32 8.80 -9.69
C ARG A 188 -9.98 8.70 -10.42
N HIS A 189 -8.92 8.44 -9.67
CA HIS A 189 -7.57 8.25 -10.20
C HIS A 189 -7.23 6.77 -10.28
N SER A 190 -6.41 6.41 -11.26
CA SER A 190 -5.85 5.07 -11.36
C SER A 190 -4.68 4.93 -10.37
N LEU A 191 -4.38 3.67 -10.03
CA LEU A 191 -3.20 3.31 -9.25
C LEU A 191 -2.27 2.49 -10.13
N LEU A 192 -0.98 2.69 -9.93
CA LEU A 192 0.10 1.92 -10.55
C LEU A 192 0.62 0.94 -9.50
N PRO A 193 0.34 -0.36 -9.61
CA PRO A 193 0.96 -1.37 -8.77
C PRO A 193 2.43 -1.52 -9.15
N PHE A 194 3.29 -1.53 -8.13
CA PHE A 194 4.71 -1.82 -8.22
C PHE A 194 5.02 -3.07 -7.41
N TYR A 195 6.04 -3.80 -7.80
CA TYR A 195 6.66 -4.82 -6.98
C TYR A 195 8.10 -4.45 -6.68
N ILE A 196 8.50 -4.60 -5.43
CA ILE A 196 9.85 -4.36 -4.94
C ILE A 196 10.42 -5.67 -4.41
N SER A 197 11.43 -6.21 -5.10
CA SER A 197 12.14 -7.40 -4.63
C SER A 197 13.12 -7.03 -3.53
N ILE A 198 13.10 -7.81 -2.43
CA ILE A 198 14.10 -7.76 -1.38
C ILE A 198 14.97 -8.99 -1.55
N GLN A 199 16.21 -8.80 -1.97
CA GLN A 199 17.20 -9.88 -1.96
C GLN A 199 17.68 -10.09 -0.52
N SER A 200 16.92 -10.83 0.27
CA SER A 200 17.40 -11.29 1.56
C SER A 200 18.48 -12.36 1.32
N LYS A 201 19.65 -12.19 1.94
CA LYS A 201 20.54 -13.34 2.12
C LYS A 201 19.73 -14.40 2.87
N PRO A 202 19.69 -15.65 2.41
CA PRO A 202 19.00 -16.71 3.15
C PRO A 202 19.54 -16.73 4.59
N PRO A 203 18.69 -16.95 5.61
CA PRO A 203 19.15 -17.11 6.97
C PRO A 203 20.28 -18.15 7.03
N PRO A 204 21.31 -17.99 7.86
CA PRO A 204 22.51 -18.82 7.86
C PRO A 204 22.28 -20.34 8.05
N ASN A 205 21.05 -20.76 8.37
CA ASN A 205 20.64 -22.16 8.54
C ASN A 205 19.56 -22.62 7.57
N THR A 206 19.33 -21.90 6.46
CA THR A 206 18.34 -22.31 5.46
C THR A 206 18.90 -23.47 4.64
N LEU A 207 18.22 -24.61 4.68
CA LEU A 207 18.56 -25.75 3.83
C LEU A 207 18.51 -25.34 2.36
N PRO A 208 19.44 -25.82 1.49
CA PRO A 208 19.54 -25.42 0.08
C PRO A 208 18.25 -25.53 -0.73
N ASN A 209 17.30 -26.35 -0.30
CA ASN A 209 16.03 -26.59 -0.98
C ASN A 209 14.92 -25.54 -0.67
N GLN A 210 15.12 -24.64 0.29
CA GLN A 210 14.17 -23.55 0.58
C GLN A 210 14.57 -22.21 -0.07
N ALA A 211 15.76 -22.12 -0.62
CA ALA A 211 16.27 -20.91 -1.26
C ALA A 211 15.82 -20.71 -2.73
N SER A 212 15.00 -21.61 -3.28
CA SER A 212 14.67 -21.57 -4.70
C SER A 212 13.30 -20.95 -5.02
N GLU A 213 13.10 -19.65 -4.73
CA GLU A 213 12.12 -18.85 -5.50
C GLU A 213 12.46 -18.82 -7.02
N GLN A 214 13.64 -19.30 -7.37
CA GLN A 214 14.21 -19.15 -8.72
C GLN A 214 13.56 -20.03 -9.80
N ASN A 215 12.68 -20.96 -9.45
CA ASN A 215 12.06 -21.87 -10.43
C ASN A 215 10.53 -21.98 -10.32
N LEU A 216 9.86 -20.92 -9.90
CA LEU A 216 8.41 -20.90 -9.95
C LEU A 216 7.93 -20.96 -11.41
N GLN A 217 7.09 -21.95 -11.69
CA GLN A 217 6.45 -22.10 -13.00
C GLN A 217 5.21 -21.19 -13.07
N VAL A 218 5.11 -20.44 -14.15
CA VAL A 218 3.96 -19.60 -14.44
C VAL A 218 3.30 -20.10 -15.71
N TYR A 219 2.04 -20.45 -15.63
CA TYR A 219 1.24 -20.94 -16.73
C TYR A 219 0.52 -19.77 -17.41
N LEU A 220 0.87 -19.47 -18.66
CA LEU A 220 0.31 -18.34 -19.39
C LEU A 220 -0.06 -18.75 -20.83
N PRO A 221 -1.12 -18.17 -21.40
CA PRO A 221 -1.35 -18.21 -22.84
C PRO A 221 -0.14 -17.62 -23.59
N SER A 222 0.21 -18.21 -24.74
CA SER A 222 1.40 -17.82 -25.51
C SER A 222 1.44 -16.33 -25.87
N TYR A 223 0.28 -15.70 -26.12
CA TYR A 223 0.19 -14.28 -26.45
C TYR A 223 0.55 -13.34 -25.28
N HIS A 224 0.60 -13.84 -24.03
CA HIS A 224 1.06 -13.07 -22.87
C HIS A 224 2.54 -13.27 -22.53
N HIS A 225 3.24 -14.21 -23.14
CA HIS A 225 4.63 -14.55 -22.76
C HIS A 225 5.58 -13.36 -22.88
N ALA A 226 5.53 -12.65 -24.01
CA ALA A 226 6.42 -11.51 -24.25
C ALA A 226 6.18 -10.39 -23.22
N PHE A 227 4.93 -10.07 -22.96
CA PHE A 227 4.53 -9.06 -21.98
C PHE A 227 4.99 -9.45 -20.56
N PHE A 228 4.69 -10.68 -20.13
CA PHE A 228 5.10 -11.16 -18.81
C PHE A 228 6.62 -11.15 -18.64
N THR A 229 7.36 -11.61 -19.65
CA THR A 229 8.83 -11.60 -19.62
C THR A 229 9.38 -10.16 -19.50
N SER A 230 8.75 -9.21 -20.19
CA SER A 230 9.14 -7.80 -20.09
C SER A 230 8.93 -7.20 -18.70
N LEU A 231 7.89 -7.64 -17.97
CA LEU A 231 7.64 -7.24 -16.59
C LEU A 231 8.64 -7.86 -15.60
N MET A 232 9.02 -9.12 -15.81
CA MET A 232 9.89 -9.85 -14.87
C MET A 232 11.36 -9.40 -14.94
N LYS A 233 11.81 -8.97 -16.13
CA LYS A 233 13.21 -8.60 -16.39
C LYS A 233 13.71 -7.45 -15.49
N PRO A 234 13.06 -6.27 -15.42
CA PRO A 234 13.51 -5.18 -14.55
C PRO A 234 13.44 -5.53 -13.07
N LEU A 235 12.56 -6.46 -12.67
CA LEU A 235 12.42 -6.92 -11.29
C LEU A 235 13.46 -7.98 -10.90
N ASN A 236 14.31 -8.40 -11.84
CA ASN A 236 15.27 -9.50 -11.67
C ASN A 236 14.63 -10.81 -11.16
N LEU A 237 13.39 -11.05 -11.56
CA LEU A 237 12.63 -12.25 -11.22
C LEU A 237 12.78 -13.29 -12.32
N GLN A 238 13.32 -14.45 -11.96
CA GLN A 238 13.41 -15.58 -12.87
C GLN A 238 12.19 -16.48 -12.67
N ARG A 239 11.43 -16.69 -13.73
CA ARG A 239 10.25 -17.56 -13.76
C ARG A 239 10.28 -18.42 -15.01
N THR A 240 9.93 -19.70 -14.88
CA THR A 240 9.74 -20.57 -16.03
C THR A 240 8.31 -20.40 -16.54
N VAL A 241 8.16 -19.82 -17.72
CA VAL A 241 6.85 -19.63 -18.36
C VAL A 241 6.49 -20.89 -19.14
N ILE A 242 5.35 -21.48 -18.82
CA ILE A 242 4.80 -22.67 -19.49
C ILE A 242 3.58 -22.25 -20.28
N SER A 243 3.54 -22.63 -21.56
CA SER A 243 2.38 -22.37 -22.40
C SER A 243 1.18 -23.21 -21.95
N THR A 244 0.03 -22.57 -21.78
CA THR A 244 -1.22 -23.23 -21.39
C THR A 244 -1.95 -23.94 -22.53
N ALA A 245 -1.27 -24.22 -23.64
CA ALA A 245 -1.84 -25.07 -24.71
C ALA A 245 -2.19 -26.51 -24.23
N SER A 246 -1.62 -26.92 -23.09
CA SER A 246 -2.00 -28.18 -22.44
C SER A 246 -3.05 -27.89 -21.37
N ALA A 247 -4.17 -28.56 -21.41
CA ALA A 247 -5.26 -28.38 -20.48
C ALA A 247 -4.77 -28.48 -19.02
N VAL A 248 -4.82 -27.36 -18.32
CA VAL A 248 -4.66 -27.35 -16.86
C VAL A 248 -5.83 -28.18 -16.32
N LYS A 249 -5.55 -29.22 -15.52
CA LYS A 249 -6.61 -29.96 -14.83
C LYS A 249 -7.30 -29.02 -13.86
N THR A 250 -8.45 -28.48 -14.24
CA THR A 250 -9.28 -27.67 -13.36
C THR A 250 -9.98 -28.55 -12.32
N LYS A 251 -10.31 -27.97 -11.18
CA LYS A 251 -11.22 -28.62 -10.23
C LYS A 251 -12.66 -28.47 -10.75
N LYS A 252 -13.60 -29.27 -10.24
CA LYS A 252 -15.00 -29.13 -10.62
C LYS A 252 -15.60 -27.81 -10.16
N THR A 253 -15.15 -27.31 -9.00
CA THR A 253 -15.72 -26.12 -8.36
C THR A 253 -14.64 -25.09 -8.10
N SER A 254 -14.91 -23.85 -8.50
CA SER A 254 -14.09 -22.67 -8.21
C SER A 254 -14.31 -22.19 -6.77
N GLN A 255 -13.27 -21.63 -6.19
CA GLN A 255 -13.36 -20.94 -4.89
C GLN A 255 -13.02 -19.49 -5.10
N LEU A 256 -13.97 -18.62 -4.76
CA LEU A 256 -13.83 -17.18 -4.86
C LEU A 256 -14.12 -16.54 -3.50
N THR A 257 -13.38 -15.48 -3.21
CA THR A 257 -13.65 -14.59 -2.08
C THR A 257 -13.88 -13.18 -2.58
N THR A 258 -14.75 -12.44 -1.92
CA THR A 258 -15.01 -11.03 -2.23
C THR A 258 -14.76 -10.19 -0.99
N ALA A 259 -14.13 -9.04 -1.15
CA ALA A 259 -13.88 -8.09 -0.09
C ALA A 259 -14.15 -6.66 -0.55
N ILE A 260 -14.70 -5.84 0.34
CA ILE A 260 -14.80 -4.39 0.22
C ILE A 260 -14.27 -3.82 1.53
N ALA A 261 -13.21 -3.01 1.46
CA ALA A 261 -12.55 -2.49 2.66
C ALA A 261 -13.45 -1.52 3.45
N HIS A 262 -14.20 -0.68 2.75
CA HIS A 262 -15.17 0.27 3.32
C HIS A 262 -16.12 0.77 2.24
N GLN A 263 -17.19 1.48 2.62
CA GLN A 263 -18.14 2.05 1.67
C GLN A 263 -17.41 3.00 0.69
N GLY A 264 -17.69 2.85 -0.61
CA GLY A 264 -17.05 3.62 -1.68
C GLY A 264 -15.66 3.10 -2.09
N ALA A 265 -15.10 2.10 -1.41
CA ALA A 265 -13.90 1.41 -1.87
C ALA A 265 -14.18 0.51 -3.07
N PRO A 266 -13.19 0.22 -3.92
CA PRO A 266 -13.28 -0.85 -4.90
C PRO A 266 -13.58 -2.19 -4.22
N ALA A 267 -14.31 -3.05 -4.92
CA ALA A 267 -14.45 -4.44 -4.50
C ALA A 267 -13.33 -5.28 -5.10
N HIS A 268 -12.80 -6.18 -4.30
CA HIS A 268 -11.80 -7.15 -4.74
C HIS A 268 -12.45 -8.54 -4.83
N LEU A 269 -12.19 -9.23 -5.94
CA LEU A 269 -12.62 -10.58 -6.18
C LEU A 269 -11.38 -11.45 -6.37
N ARG A 270 -11.10 -12.32 -5.41
CA ARG A 270 -9.95 -13.22 -5.42
C ARG A 270 -10.36 -14.62 -5.80
N ILE A 271 -9.72 -15.19 -6.81
CA ILE A 271 -9.91 -16.58 -7.22
C ILE A 271 -8.85 -17.43 -6.56
N ALA A 272 -9.21 -18.17 -5.52
CA ALA A 272 -8.30 -19.05 -4.81
C ALA A 272 -8.17 -20.43 -5.49
N VAL A 273 -9.24 -20.91 -6.15
CA VAL A 273 -9.25 -22.16 -6.88
C VAL A 273 -9.96 -21.97 -8.21
N LEU A 274 -9.31 -22.39 -9.29
CA LEU A 274 -9.87 -22.39 -10.62
C LEU A 274 -10.64 -23.70 -10.88
N GLY A 275 -11.91 -23.59 -11.21
CA GLY A 275 -12.79 -24.71 -11.51
C GLY A 275 -13.52 -24.55 -12.85
N ASP A 276 -14.17 -25.62 -13.29
CA ASP A 276 -14.93 -25.65 -14.54
C ASP A 276 -16.15 -24.72 -14.52
N ASP A 277 -16.63 -24.36 -13.32
CA ASP A 277 -17.77 -23.48 -13.06
C ASP A 277 -17.38 -22.00 -12.85
N LEU A 278 -16.14 -21.59 -13.18
CA LEU A 278 -15.63 -20.25 -12.89
C LEU A 278 -16.55 -19.13 -13.38
N ALA A 279 -17.01 -19.21 -14.63
CA ALA A 279 -17.89 -18.17 -15.18
C ALA A 279 -19.19 -18.01 -14.37
N GLN A 280 -19.78 -19.11 -13.94
CA GLN A 280 -20.98 -19.08 -13.10
C GLN A 280 -20.71 -18.50 -11.71
N GLN A 281 -19.58 -18.86 -11.11
CA GLN A 281 -19.19 -18.34 -9.78
C GLN A 281 -18.84 -16.85 -9.84
N LEU A 282 -18.17 -16.39 -10.91
CA LEU A 282 -17.91 -14.97 -11.15
C LEU A 282 -19.22 -14.18 -11.26
N ALA A 283 -20.18 -14.66 -12.08
CA ALA A 283 -21.48 -14.00 -12.22
C ALA A 283 -22.20 -13.85 -10.88
N LYS A 284 -22.23 -14.90 -10.06
CA LYS A 284 -22.82 -14.87 -8.72
C LYS A 284 -22.09 -13.91 -7.78
N ALA A 285 -20.75 -13.85 -7.85
CA ALA A 285 -19.95 -12.95 -7.03
C ALA A 285 -20.22 -11.49 -7.40
N VAL A 286 -20.29 -11.16 -8.69
CA VAL A 286 -20.62 -9.81 -9.17
C VAL A 286 -22.04 -9.43 -8.76
N GLU A 287 -23.02 -10.31 -8.95
CA GLU A 287 -24.41 -10.08 -8.53
C GLU A 287 -24.51 -9.79 -7.01
N LYS A 288 -23.76 -10.51 -6.18
CA LYS A 288 -23.68 -10.28 -4.74
C LYS A 288 -23.07 -8.92 -4.37
N LEU A 289 -22.13 -8.42 -5.20
CA LEU A 289 -21.48 -7.14 -4.96
C LEU A 289 -22.28 -5.94 -5.46
N GLN A 290 -23.15 -6.10 -6.46
CA GLN A 290 -23.95 -5.01 -7.05
C GLN A 290 -24.74 -4.18 -6.02
N PRO A 291 -25.43 -4.77 -5.02
CA PRO A 291 -26.17 -4.01 -4.03
C PRO A 291 -25.29 -3.09 -3.16
N LEU A 292 -23.99 -3.39 -3.07
CA LEU A 292 -23.01 -2.61 -2.31
C LEU A 292 -22.45 -1.43 -3.12
N THR A 293 -22.87 -1.32 -4.41
CA THR A 293 -22.48 -0.24 -5.32
C THR A 293 -20.99 0.11 -5.32
N PRO A 294 -20.07 -0.88 -5.41
CA PRO A 294 -18.66 -0.57 -5.51
C PRO A 294 -18.39 0.17 -6.82
N PRO A 295 -17.51 1.19 -6.82
CA PRO A 295 -17.21 1.95 -8.03
C PRO A 295 -16.51 1.11 -9.10
N VAL A 296 -15.81 0.06 -8.68
CA VAL A 296 -15.08 -0.89 -9.53
C VAL A 296 -15.02 -2.24 -8.82
N ILE A 297 -15.00 -3.33 -9.59
CA ILE A 297 -14.70 -4.69 -9.12
C ILE A 297 -13.43 -5.15 -9.83
N TYR A 298 -12.40 -5.49 -9.05
CA TYR A 298 -11.14 -6.06 -9.52
C TYR A 298 -11.12 -7.57 -9.40
#